data_24967a2d01a3b07b5655a55102d9ace3
#
_entry.id   24967a2d01a3b07b5655a55102d9ace3
#
_cell.length_a   1.000
_cell.length_b   1.000
_cell.length_c   1.000
_cell.angle_alpha   90.00
_cell.angle_beta   90.00
_cell.angle_gamma   90.00
#
_symmetry.space_group_name_H-M   'P 1'
#
loop_
_entity.id
_entity.type
_entity.pdbx_description
1 polymer ?
#
loop_
_entity_poly.entity_id
_entity_poly.type
_entity_poly.pdbx_seq_one_letter_code
_entity_poly.pdbx_strand_id
1 'polypeptide(L)'
;TTFDSIALKENIALSMADILTFNSSVFVKSYGRATLSTVAFRGTSPSHTQVTWNGMRINNPMLGMTDFSTIPSYFIDQASLLHGTSSVNETGGGLGGLVRLGTIPDVAEGVNLQYVQGVGSFSTFDEFARFTYGSEHWHVSSRVVYSSSPNDYKYINHDKKVNIYDDDKNIIGQYHPTERNRSGAYKDFHVLQEVYYNTNKGDRFGFNAWYINSNRELPMLTTDYGNERNFKNRQREQTLRSVLSWDHRRDGW
;
A
#
# COMPACT_ATOMS: atom_id res chain seq x y z
N THR A 1 -17.10 9.25 2.14
CA THR A 1 -16.80 8.22 3.17
C THR A 1 -15.44 8.52 3.76
N THR A 2 -15.34 8.55 5.08
CA THR A 2 -14.11 8.74 5.84
C THR A 2 -13.85 7.46 6.62
N PHE A 3 -12.60 7.02 6.68
CA PHE A 3 -12.21 5.83 7.44
C PHE A 3 -11.78 6.22 8.84
N ASP A 4 -12.18 5.40 9.81
CA ASP A 4 -11.74 5.53 11.19
C ASP A 4 -10.25 5.13 11.30
N SER A 5 -9.53 5.82 12.18
CA SER A 5 -8.13 5.51 12.50
C SER A 5 -7.95 4.09 13.05
N ILE A 6 -8.96 3.54 13.72
CA ILE A 6 -8.96 2.15 14.21
C ILE A 6 -8.89 1.19 13.02
N ALA A 7 -9.73 1.36 12.00
CA ALA A 7 -9.75 0.51 10.82
C ALA A 7 -8.41 0.55 10.05
N LEU A 8 -7.74 1.72 10.02
CA LEU A 8 -6.45 1.90 9.36
C LEU A 8 -5.30 1.16 10.09
N LYS A 9 -5.43 0.93 11.39
CA LYS A 9 -4.38 0.34 12.26
C LYS A 9 -4.76 -1.02 12.86
N GLU A 10 -5.82 -1.62 12.35
CA GLU A 10 -6.33 -2.91 12.86
C GLU A 10 -5.29 -4.03 12.69
N ASN A 11 -4.60 -4.06 11.56
CA ASN A 11 -3.63 -5.11 11.26
C ASN A 11 -2.47 -4.56 10.41
N ILE A 12 -1.23 -4.73 10.90
CA ILE A 12 -0.01 -4.29 10.22
C ILE A 12 0.17 -4.93 8.83
N ALA A 13 -0.36 -6.13 8.64
CA ALA A 13 -0.26 -6.84 7.37
C ALA A 13 -1.15 -6.26 6.26
N LEU A 14 -2.06 -5.33 6.58
CA LEU A 14 -2.99 -4.75 5.62
C LEU A 14 -2.36 -3.55 4.89
N SER A 15 -2.49 -3.56 3.57
CA SER A 15 -2.25 -2.40 2.71
C SER A 15 -3.50 -1.52 2.62
N MET A 16 -3.36 -0.33 2.04
CA MET A 16 -4.54 0.51 1.75
C MET A 16 -5.50 -0.16 0.76
N ALA A 17 -5.04 -1.07 -0.11
CA ALA A 17 -5.92 -1.86 -0.97
C ALA A 17 -6.87 -2.74 -0.15
N ASP A 18 -6.34 -3.40 0.88
CA ASP A 18 -7.13 -4.27 1.77
C ASP A 18 -8.14 -3.47 2.58
N ILE A 19 -7.69 -2.35 3.16
CA ILE A 19 -8.57 -1.44 3.91
C ILE A 19 -9.73 -0.94 3.04
N LEU A 20 -9.47 -0.53 1.80
CA LEU A 20 -10.49 -0.07 0.88
C LEU A 20 -11.46 -1.21 0.49
N THR A 21 -10.95 -2.42 0.32
CA THR A 21 -11.77 -3.60 -0.01
C THR A 21 -12.75 -3.92 1.12
N PHE A 22 -12.28 -3.91 2.37
CA PHE A 22 -13.11 -4.32 3.51
C PHE A 22 -14.05 -3.22 4.00
N ASN A 23 -13.67 -1.95 3.84
CA ASN A 23 -14.36 -0.85 4.49
C ASN A 23 -15.03 0.14 3.51
N SER A 24 -15.09 -0.19 2.21
CA SER A 24 -15.74 0.70 1.23
C SER A 24 -16.46 -0.06 0.13
N SER A 25 -17.27 0.68 -0.65
CA SER A 25 -17.98 0.17 -1.82
C SER A 25 -17.23 0.40 -3.13
N VAL A 26 -15.97 0.85 -3.09
CA VAL A 26 -15.19 1.03 -4.31
C VAL A 26 -14.70 -0.32 -4.82
N PHE A 27 -14.60 -0.43 -6.15
CA PHE A 27 -14.05 -1.64 -6.73
C PHE A 27 -12.52 -1.62 -6.63
N VAL A 28 -11.98 -2.60 -5.92
CA VAL A 28 -10.52 -2.84 -5.82
C VAL A 28 -10.18 -4.07 -6.65
N LYS A 29 -9.37 -3.88 -7.68
CA LYS A 29 -8.81 -4.98 -8.46
C LYS A 29 -7.43 -5.32 -7.91
N SER A 30 -7.29 -6.50 -7.33
CA SER A 30 -6.04 -7.00 -6.79
C SER A 30 -5.69 -8.37 -7.40
N TYR A 31 -4.41 -8.63 -7.57
CA TYR A 31 -3.89 -9.89 -8.08
C TYR A 31 -3.18 -10.73 -7.00
N GLY A 32 -3.41 -10.39 -5.72
CA GLY A 32 -2.82 -11.04 -4.56
C GLY A 32 -1.92 -10.11 -3.76
N ARG A 33 -1.35 -10.63 -2.67
CA ARG A 33 -0.51 -9.86 -1.76
C ARG A 33 0.73 -9.32 -2.48
N ALA A 34 1.05 -8.06 -2.21
CA ALA A 34 2.19 -7.35 -2.80
C ALA A 34 2.22 -7.34 -4.34
N THR A 35 1.07 -7.50 -4.98
CA THR A 35 0.91 -7.32 -6.41
C THR A 35 0.09 -6.07 -6.70
N LEU A 36 0.06 -5.64 -7.96
CA LEU A 36 -0.66 -4.45 -8.36
C LEU A 36 -2.11 -4.48 -7.85
N SER A 37 -2.48 -3.47 -7.09
CA SER A 37 -3.83 -3.28 -6.59
C SER A 37 -4.32 -1.88 -6.95
N THR A 38 -5.37 -1.81 -7.77
CA THR A 38 -5.92 -0.56 -8.29
C THR A 38 -7.35 -0.35 -7.84
N VAL A 39 -7.73 0.92 -7.71
CA VAL A 39 -9.07 1.33 -7.27
C VAL A 39 -9.80 2.01 -8.41
N ALA A 40 -11.06 1.65 -8.60
CA ALA A 40 -11.95 2.27 -9.57
C ALA A 40 -13.30 2.62 -8.94
N PHE A 41 -13.81 3.82 -9.24
CA PHE A 41 -15.10 4.28 -8.79
C PHE A 41 -16.16 4.05 -9.87
N ARG A 42 -17.29 3.43 -9.50
CA ARG A 42 -18.50 3.33 -10.34
C ARG A 42 -18.22 2.90 -11.80
N GLY A 43 -17.35 1.90 -11.99
CA GLY A 43 -17.05 1.35 -13.31
C GLY A 43 -16.12 2.21 -14.19
N THR A 44 -15.51 3.25 -13.62
CA THR A 44 -14.48 4.02 -14.35
C THR A 44 -13.13 3.28 -14.36
N SER A 45 -12.21 3.73 -15.22
CA SER A 45 -10.84 3.20 -15.21
C SER A 45 -10.08 3.63 -13.94
N PRO A 46 -9.15 2.81 -13.44
CA PRO A 46 -8.25 3.21 -12.33
C PRO A 46 -7.46 4.50 -12.60
N SER A 47 -7.15 4.82 -13.85
CA SER A 47 -6.49 6.07 -14.24
C SER A 47 -7.37 7.32 -14.05
N HIS A 48 -8.68 7.14 -13.92
CA HIS A 48 -9.64 8.21 -13.60
C HIS A 48 -9.79 8.43 -12.09
N THR A 49 -9.18 7.60 -11.27
CA THR A 49 -9.13 7.75 -9.81
C THR A 49 -7.91 8.57 -9.43
N GLN A 50 -8.14 9.76 -8.91
CA GLN A 50 -7.08 10.58 -8.36
C GLN A 50 -6.76 10.13 -6.93
N VAL A 51 -5.48 10.15 -6.58
CA VAL A 51 -5.02 9.84 -5.22
C VAL A 51 -4.11 10.95 -4.74
N THR A 52 -4.38 11.46 -3.55
CA THR A 52 -3.53 12.47 -2.92
C THR A 52 -3.02 12.00 -1.56
N TRP A 53 -1.80 12.38 -1.21
CA TRP A 53 -1.22 12.25 0.11
C TRP A 53 -0.78 13.62 0.62
N ASN A 54 -1.33 14.06 1.75
CA ASN A 54 -1.14 15.40 2.32
C ASN A 54 -1.31 16.52 1.25
N GLY A 55 -2.34 16.39 0.40
CA GLY A 55 -2.63 17.33 -0.69
C GLY A 55 -1.81 17.13 -1.98
N MET A 56 -0.71 16.39 -1.94
CA MET A 56 0.10 16.10 -3.13
C MET A 56 -0.46 14.91 -3.90
N ARG A 57 -0.63 15.03 -5.20
CA ARG A 57 -1.02 13.92 -6.07
C ARG A 57 0.09 12.88 -6.14
N ILE A 58 -0.27 11.59 -5.92
CA ILE A 58 0.67 10.47 -5.88
C ILE A 58 0.46 9.42 -6.98
N ASN A 59 -0.46 9.68 -7.94
CA ASN A 59 -0.61 8.82 -9.11
C ASN A 59 0.71 8.71 -9.89
N ASN A 60 1.04 7.51 -10.34
CA ASN A 60 2.20 7.30 -11.20
C ASN A 60 2.07 8.15 -12.48
N PRO A 61 3.02 9.01 -12.82
CA PRO A 61 2.88 9.95 -13.94
C PRO A 61 2.80 9.26 -15.30
N MET A 62 3.36 8.05 -15.45
CA MET A 62 3.31 7.30 -16.72
C MET A 62 2.04 6.46 -16.85
N LEU A 63 1.59 5.84 -15.75
CA LEU A 63 0.44 4.92 -15.75
C LEU A 63 -0.87 5.64 -15.43
N GLY A 64 -0.83 6.85 -14.86
CA GLY A 64 -1.99 7.61 -14.44
C GLY A 64 -2.72 7.04 -13.20
N MET A 65 -2.32 5.87 -12.71
CA MET A 65 -2.95 5.17 -11.58
C MET A 65 -2.01 5.02 -10.39
N THR A 66 -2.57 4.63 -9.25
CA THR A 66 -1.81 4.35 -8.02
C THR A 66 -1.91 2.87 -7.68
N ASP A 67 -0.79 2.27 -7.31
CA ASP A 67 -0.76 0.94 -6.71
C ASP A 67 -1.01 1.05 -5.20
N PHE A 68 -2.20 0.67 -4.76
CA PHE A 68 -2.58 0.74 -3.36
C PHE A 68 -1.96 -0.37 -2.50
N SER A 69 -1.40 -1.41 -3.11
CA SER A 69 -0.65 -2.45 -2.40
C SER A 69 0.69 -1.95 -1.86
N THR A 70 1.21 -0.84 -2.42
CA THR A 70 2.47 -0.21 -1.96
C THR A 70 2.26 0.83 -0.86
N ILE A 71 1.02 1.04 -0.40
CA ILE A 71 0.70 2.03 0.62
C ILE A 71 0.42 1.31 1.93
N PRO A 72 1.36 1.32 2.91
CA PRO A 72 1.14 0.73 4.21
C PRO A 72 0.03 1.47 4.95
N SER A 73 -0.95 0.76 5.50
CA SER A 73 -2.06 1.37 6.25
C SER A 73 -1.57 2.15 7.47
N TYR A 74 -0.51 1.68 8.13
CA TYR A 74 0.11 2.31 9.29
C TYR A 74 0.79 3.66 9.02
N PHE A 75 1.01 4.02 7.74
CA PHE A 75 1.51 5.35 7.36
C PHE A 75 0.39 6.39 7.21
N ILE A 76 -0.86 5.94 7.20
CA ILE A 76 -2.02 6.78 6.96
C ILE A 76 -2.80 6.94 8.27
N ASP A 77 -3.07 8.17 8.67
CA ASP A 77 -3.88 8.50 9.84
C ASP A 77 -5.32 8.89 9.45
N GLN A 78 -5.51 9.38 8.22
CA GLN A 78 -6.81 9.73 7.66
C GLN A 78 -6.91 9.24 6.22
N ALA A 79 -8.03 8.63 5.89
CA ALA A 79 -8.37 8.29 4.52
C ALA A 79 -9.82 8.69 4.24
N SER A 80 -10.08 9.29 3.09
CA SER A 80 -11.42 9.65 2.66
C SER A 80 -11.63 9.42 1.18
N LEU A 81 -12.86 9.01 0.84
CA LEU A 81 -13.30 8.77 -0.52
C LEU A 81 -14.31 9.87 -0.91
N LEU A 82 -13.99 10.60 -1.97
CA LEU A 82 -14.84 11.63 -2.55
C LEU A 82 -15.31 11.16 -3.92
N HIS A 83 -16.62 11.20 -4.13
CA HIS A 83 -17.27 10.72 -5.35
C HIS A 83 -17.80 11.90 -6.17
N GLY A 84 -17.68 11.81 -7.50
CA GLY A 84 -18.35 12.71 -8.44
C GLY A 84 -17.93 14.17 -8.27
N THR A 85 -18.91 15.08 -8.23
CA THR A 85 -18.70 16.53 -8.17
C THR A 85 -17.94 17.05 -6.95
N SER A 86 -17.90 16.28 -5.87
CA SER A 86 -17.10 16.63 -4.68
C SER A 86 -15.60 16.64 -4.95
N SER A 87 -15.14 15.99 -6.04
CA SER A 87 -13.73 15.98 -6.44
C SER A 87 -13.34 17.18 -7.32
N VAL A 88 -14.30 17.98 -7.80
CA VAL A 88 -14.07 19.10 -8.73
C VAL A 88 -13.33 20.27 -8.07
N ASN A 89 -13.51 20.45 -6.77
CA ASN A 89 -12.82 21.51 -6.02
C ASN A 89 -11.34 21.21 -5.73
N GLU A 90 -10.86 20.02 -6.11
CA GLU A 90 -9.47 19.63 -5.95
C GLU A 90 -8.72 19.82 -7.28
N THR A 91 -7.51 20.32 -7.21
CA THR A 91 -6.65 20.54 -8.37
C THR A 91 -6.42 19.25 -9.15
N GLY A 92 -7.05 19.13 -10.34
CA GLY A 92 -6.79 18.02 -11.26
C GLY A 92 -7.93 17.06 -11.52
N GLY A 93 -9.15 17.31 -11.01
CA GLY A 93 -10.43 16.66 -11.37
C GLY A 93 -10.37 15.18 -11.77
N GLY A 94 -10.42 14.25 -10.83
CA GLY A 94 -10.63 12.85 -11.15
C GLY A 94 -12.08 12.62 -11.63
N LEU A 95 -12.29 12.23 -12.89
CA LEU A 95 -13.62 11.90 -13.42
C LEU A 95 -14.30 10.76 -12.64
N GLY A 96 -13.51 9.82 -12.12
CA GLY A 96 -14.02 8.69 -11.32
C GLY A 96 -14.26 9.03 -9.87
N GLY A 97 -13.31 9.70 -9.24
CA GLY A 97 -13.31 10.04 -7.83
C GLY A 97 -11.93 10.36 -7.29
N LEU A 98 -11.88 10.70 -6.01
CA LEU A 98 -10.65 11.05 -5.31
C LEU A 98 -10.50 10.19 -4.04
N VAL A 99 -9.33 9.61 -3.88
CA VAL A 99 -8.87 9.03 -2.61
C VAL A 99 -7.91 10.01 -1.96
N ARG A 100 -8.31 10.56 -0.82
CA ARG A 100 -7.47 11.47 -0.04
C ARG A 100 -6.87 10.69 1.12
N LEU A 101 -5.55 10.66 1.18
CA LEU A 101 -4.76 10.07 2.24
C LEU A 101 -4.03 11.17 2.98
N GLY A 102 -3.95 11.07 4.28
CA GLY A 102 -3.30 12.09 5.09
C GLY A 102 -2.69 11.54 6.36
N THR A 103 -1.72 12.29 6.87
CA THR A 103 -1.15 12.11 8.20
C THR A 103 -1.63 13.24 9.11
N ILE A 104 -1.74 12.95 10.41
CA ILE A 104 -2.11 13.91 11.43
C ILE A 104 -0.89 14.15 12.32
N PRO A 105 -0.49 15.42 12.54
CA PRO A 105 0.54 15.73 13.52
C PRO A 105 0.14 15.22 14.89
N ASP A 106 1.01 14.40 15.51
CA ASP A 106 0.84 14.01 16.89
C ASP A 106 1.21 15.19 17.78
N VAL A 107 0.22 15.75 18.47
CA VAL A 107 0.40 16.94 19.32
C VAL A 107 0.68 16.59 20.79
N ALA A 108 0.82 15.30 21.11
CA ALA A 108 1.18 14.89 22.46
C ALA A 108 2.59 15.35 22.82
N GLU A 109 2.73 15.94 24.00
CA GLU A 109 4.04 16.34 24.51
C GLU A 109 4.86 15.14 25.01
N GLY A 110 6.19 15.26 24.88
CA GLY A 110 7.13 14.24 25.30
C GLY A 110 7.54 13.29 24.17
N VAL A 111 8.07 12.16 24.56
CA VAL A 111 8.59 11.11 23.67
C VAL A 111 7.70 9.89 23.73
N ASN A 112 7.32 9.36 22.57
CA ASN A 112 6.61 8.09 22.48
C ASN A 112 7.31 7.19 21.44
N LEU A 113 7.39 5.89 21.73
CA LEU A 113 7.90 4.85 20.86
C LEU A 113 6.85 3.74 20.73
N GLN A 114 6.47 3.43 19.50
CA GLN A 114 5.59 2.32 19.18
C GLN A 114 6.33 1.34 18.29
N TYR A 115 6.23 0.06 18.59
CA TYR A 115 6.70 -1.03 17.74
C TYR A 115 5.62 -2.08 17.59
N VAL A 116 5.41 -2.54 16.36
CA VAL A 116 4.45 -3.61 16.04
C VAL A 116 5.12 -4.58 15.09
N GLN A 117 4.99 -5.88 15.40
CA GLN A 117 5.49 -6.97 14.58
C GLN A 117 4.35 -7.90 14.19
N GLY A 118 4.29 -8.25 12.91
CA GLY A 118 3.42 -9.27 12.36
C GLY A 118 4.22 -10.43 11.79
N VAL A 119 3.77 -11.65 12.07
CA VAL A 119 4.33 -12.88 11.50
C VAL A 119 3.20 -13.65 10.84
N GLY A 120 3.40 -14.05 9.60
CA GLY A 120 2.39 -14.74 8.81
C GLY A 120 2.88 -16.00 8.12
N SER A 121 1.98 -16.69 7.44
CA SER A 121 2.30 -17.85 6.62
C SER A 121 3.33 -17.50 5.54
N PHE A 122 4.04 -18.52 5.04
CA PHE A 122 5.03 -18.38 3.97
C PHE A 122 6.20 -17.46 4.34
N SER A 123 6.64 -17.54 5.61
CA SER A 123 7.73 -16.72 6.17
C SER A 123 7.50 -15.22 5.91
N THR A 124 6.28 -14.77 6.15
CA THR A 124 5.92 -13.36 6.06
C THR A 124 6.29 -12.66 7.36
N PHE A 125 6.98 -11.53 7.22
CA PHE A 125 7.35 -10.64 8.32
C PHE A 125 6.91 -9.22 7.97
N ASP A 126 6.16 -8.61 8.89
CA ASP A 126 5.71 -7.23 8.80
C ASP A 126 6.17 -6.49 10.06
N GLU A 127 6.93 -5.43 9.92
CA GLU A 127 7.46 -4.65 11.03
C GLU A 127 7.12 -3.17 10.87
N PHE A 128 6.70 -2.56 11.96
CA PHE A 128 6.44 -1.13 12.05
C PHE A 128 7.07 -0.56 13.31
N ALA A 129 7.77 0.55 13.15
CA ALA A 129 8.25 1.36 14.24
C ALA A 129 7.82 2.82 14.04
N ARG A 130 7.37 3.47 15.10
CA ARG A 130 7.06 4.90 15.14
C ARG A 130 7.72 5.52 16.34
N PHE A 131 8.50 6.57 16.10
CA PHE A 131 9.02 7.46 17.12
C PHE A 131 8.31 8.80 16.99
N THR A 132 7.83 9.37 18.10
CA THR A 132 7.29 10.72 18.12
C THR A 132 7.94 11.55 19.23
N TYR A 133 8.14 12.82 18.93
CA TYR A 133 8.57 13.84 19.89
C TYR A 133 7.66 15.05 19.75
N GLY A 134 7.09 15.50 20.87
CA GLY A 134 6.24 16.67 20.94
C GLY A 134 6.72 17.65 22.01
N SER A 135 6.70 18.93 21.67
CA SER A 135 6.88 20.06 22.58
C SER A 135 5.92 21.18 22.19
N GLU A 136 5.90 22.26 22.94
CA GLU A 136 5.07 23.44 22.66
C GLU A 136 5.18 23.90 21.18
N HIS A 137 6.35 23.85 20.60
CA HIS A 137 6.62 24.40 19.27
C HIS A 137 6.91 23.31 18.23
N TRP A 138 7.53 22.19 18.61
CA TRP A 138 7.99 21.16 17.70
C TRP A 138 7.21 19.87 17.84
N HIS A 139 6.81 19.31 16.72
CA HIS A 139 6.28 17.95 16.64
C HIS A 139 7.03 17.19 15.55
N VAL A 140 7.62 16.07 15.93
CA VAL A 140 8.39 15.21 15.04
C VAL A 140 7.81 13.80 15.09
N SER A 141 7.61 13.18 13.93
CA SER A 141 7.20 11.78 13.81
C SER A 141 8.07 11.09 12.77
N SER A 142 8.69 10.00 13.15
CA SER A 142 9.45 9.12 12.26
C SER A 142 8.78 7.75 12.26
N ARG A 143 8.37 7.28 11.07
CA ARG A 143 7.73 5.96 10.91
C ARG A 143 8.54 5.13 9.94
N VAL A 144 8.71 3.86 10.26
CA VAL A 144 9.38 2.87 9.41
C VAL A 144 8.48 1.66 9.26
N VAL A 145 8.34 1.17 8.04
CA VAL A 145 7.69 -0.12 7.73
C VAL A 145 8.68 -0.97 6.96
N TYR A 146 8.81 -2.21 7.35
CA TYR A 146 9.46 -3.25 6.59
C TYR A 146 8.51 -4.44 6.44
N SER A 147 8.33 -4.91 5.22
CA SER A 147 7.50 -6.09 4.92
C SER A 147 8.22 -6.99 3.94
N SER A 148 8.24 -8.28 4.22
CA SER A 148 8.88 -9.27 3.33
C SER A 148 8.21 -10.63 3.40
N SER A 149 8.18 -11.32 2.27
CA SER A 149 7.78 -12.72 2.20
C SER A 149 8.35 -13.35 0.93
N PRO A 150 8.79 -14.61 0.96
CA PRO A 150 8.97 -15.43 -0.24
C PRO A 150 7.65 -15.77 -0.93
N ASN A 151 6.51 -15.72 -0.22
CA ASN A 151 5.16 -15.95 -0.75
C ASN A 151 5.05 -17.22 -1.59
N ASP A 152 5.71 -18.29 -1.13
CA ASP A 152 5.93 -19.57 -1.84
C ASP A 152 4.86 -20.62 -1.51
N TYR A 153 3.60 -20.20 -1.41
CA TYR A 153 2.49 -21.08 -1.08
C TYR A 153 2.34 -22.25 -2.05
N LYS A 154 1.83 -23.37 -1.52
CA LYS A 154 1.48 -24.54 -2.33
C LYS A 154 0.07 -24.38 -2.87
N TYR A 155 -0.13 -24.81 -4.11
CA TYR A 155 -1.44 -24.85 -4.77
C TYR A 155 -1.56 -26.08 -5.67
N ILE A 156 -2.80 -26.52 -5.94
CA ILE A 156 -3.08 -27.56 -6.92
C ILE A 156 -3.16 -26.88 -8.29
N ASN A 157 -2.28 -27.29 -9.20
CA ASN A 157 -2.29 -26.76 -10.57
C ASN A 157 -3.35 -27.47 -11.42
N HIS A 158 -4.54 -26.89 -11.51
CA HIS A 158 -5.66 -27.46 -12.28
C HIS A 158 -5.44 -27.40 -13.80
N ASP A 159 -4.52 -26.58 -14.29
CA ASP A 159 -4.19 -26.47 -15.72
C ASP A 159 -3.23 -27.57 -16.17
N LYS A 160 -2.58 -28.26 -15.24
CA LYS A 160 -1.62 -29.33 -15.50
C LYS A 160 -2.21 -30.67 -15.09
N LYS A 161 -2.10 -31.65 -15.99
CA LYS A 161 -2.43 -33.06 -15.72
C LYS A 161 -1.17 -33.91 -15.82
N VAL A 162 -0.96 -34.74 -14.84
CA VAL A 162 0.13 -35.72 -14.80
C VAL A 162 -0.49 -37.12 -14.90
N ASN A 163 0.00 -37.91 -15.86
CA ASN A 163 -0.47 -39.29 -16.05
C ASN A 163 0.10 -40.19 -14.96
N ILE A 164 -0.73 -41.11 -14.50
CA ILE A 164 -0.35 -42.24 -13.65
C ILE A 164 -0.22 -43.46 -14.58
N TYR A 165 0.91 -44.12 -14.49
CA TYR A 165 1.21 -45.29 -15.32
C TYR A 165 1.22 -46.56 -14.47
N ASP A 166 0.82 -47.69 -15.05
CA ASP A 166 1.05 -49.03 -14.51
C ASP A 166 2.47 -49.54 -14.83
N ASP A 167 2.79 -50.74 -14.39
CA ASP A 167 4.10 -51.37 -14.64
C ASP A 167 4.37 -51.62 -16.14
N ASP A 168 3.31 -51.75 -16.95
CA ASP A 168 3.35 -51.95 -18.40
C ASP A 168 3.34 -50.59 -19.16
N LYS A 169 3.47 -49.45 -18.46
CA LYS A 169 3.45 -48.07 -19.00
C LYS A 169 2.12 -47.67 -19.63
N ASN A 170 1.01 -48.33 -19.32
CA ASN A 170 -0.32 -47.87 -19.72
C ASN A 170 -0.81 -46.76 -18.76
N ILE A 171 -1.53 -45.78 -19.29
CA ILE A 171 -2.12 -44.70 -18.46
C ILE A 171 -3.34 -45.29 -17.72
N ILE A 172 -3.24 -45.38 -16.40
CA ILE A 172 -4.31 -45.85 -15.53
C ILE A 172 -5.08 -44.73 -14.81
N GLY A 173 -4.61 -43.49 -14.91
CA GLY A 173 -5.25 -42.34 -14.31
C GLY A 173 -4.52 -41.04 -14.57
N GLN A 174 -5.11 -39.93 -14.08
CA GLN A 174 -4.52 -38.63 -14.13
C GLN A 174 -4.79 -37.89 -12.83
N TYR A 175 -3.85 -37.03 -12.42
CA TYR A 175 -4.04 -36.12 -11.28
C TYR A 175 -3.50 -34.73 -11.57
N HIS A 176 -3.97 -33.75 -10.82
CA HIS A 176 -3.45 -32.37 -10.81
C HIS A 176 -2.31 -32.26 -9.79
N PRO A 177 -1.10 -31.88 -10.19
CA PRO A 177 0.04 -31.84 -9.28
C PRO A 177 -0.08 -30.68 -8.30
N THR A 178 0.45 -30.87 -7.09
CA THR A 178 0.70 -29.79 -6.15
C THR A 178 2.01 -29.12 -6.52
N GLU A 179 1.95 -27.84 -6.77
CA GLU A 179 3.13 -27.01 -7.10
C GLU A 179 3.32 -25.89 -6.06
N ARG A 180 4.47 -25.23 -6.09
CA ARG A 180 4.73 -24.04 -5.29
C ARG A 180 4.72 -22.80 -6.17
N ASN A 181 4.18 -21.70 -5.64
CA ASN A 181 4.37 -20.39 -6.25
C ASN A 181 5.87 -20.06 -6.30
N ARG A 182 6.37 -19.65 -7.47
CA ARG A 182 7.79 -19.38 -7.71
C ARG A 182 8.07 -17.89 -8.04
N SER A 183 7.02 -17.08 -8.13
CA SER A 183 7.08 -15.68 -8.54
C SER A 183 6.13 -14.82 -7.71
N GLY A 184 6.46 -14.67 -6.44
CA GLY A 184 5.62 -13.90 -5.53
C GLY A 184 6.40 -13.24 -4.41
N ALA A 185 7.72 -13.41 -4.38
CA ALA A 185 8.55 -12.85 -3.32
C ALA A 185 8.58 -11.32 -3.39
N TYR A 186 8.54 -10.69 -2.21
CA TYR A 186 8.63 -9.25 -2.11
C TYR A 186 9.42 -8.79 -0.90
N LYS A 187 9.96 -7.57 -1.01
CA LYS A 187 10.59 -6.82 0.08
C LYS A 187 10.24 -5.35 -0.10
N ASP A 188 9.54 -4.80 0.86
CA ASP A 188 9.10 -3.41 0.89
C ASP A 188 9.68 -2.71 2.11
N PHE A 189 10.30 -1.57 1.90
CA PHE A 189 10.86 -0.73 2.95
C PHE A 189 10.39 0.71 2.75
N HIS A 190 9.78 1.28 3.78
CA HIS A 190 9.26 2.62 3.76
C HIS A 190 9.76 3.41 4.97
N VAL A 191 10.07 4.67 4.75
CA VAL A 191 10.36 5.65 5.82
C VAL A 191 9.49 6.87 5.60
N LEU A 192 8.79 7.30 6.63
CA LEU A 192 8.04 8.54 6.64
C LEU A 192 8.58 9.43 7.77
N GLN A 193 9.09 10.59 7.39
CA GLN A 193 9.55 11.63 8.32
C GLN A 193 8.61 12.81 8.26
N GLU A 194 8.15 13.26 9.42
CA GLU A 194 7.28 14.42 9.58
C GLU A 194 7.88 15.34 10.62
N VAL A 195 7.93 16.63 10.30
CA VAL A 195 8.40 17.69 11.20
C VAL A 195 7.45 18.86 11.09
N TYR A 196 6.94 19.34 12.22
CA TYR A 196 6.07 20.49 12.30
C TYR A 196 6.62 21.48 13.31
N TYR A 197 6.56 22.75 12.95
CA TYR A 197 6.92 23.86 13.81
C TYR A 197 5.76 24.83 13.95
N ASN A 198 5.30 25.07 15.18
CA ASN A 198 4.25 26.02 15.52
C ASN A 198 4.86 27.29 16.08
N THR A 199 4.48 28.43 15.52
CA THR A 199 4.88 29.74 16.06
C THR A 199 3.87 30.25 17.08
N ASN A 200 4.29 31.17 17.95
CA ASN A 200 3.40 31.85 18.90
C ASN A 200 2.36 32.74 18.20
N LYS A 201 2.51 32.99 16.88
CA LYS A 201 1.62 33.85 16.09
C LYS A 201 0.55 33.07 15.33
N GLY A 202 0.41 31.79 15.59
CA GLY A 202 -0.59 30.90 14.94
C GLY A 202 -0.16 30.35 13.59
N ASP A 203 1.10 30.50 13.19
CA ASP A 203 1.62 29.84 12.00
C ASP A 203 2.09 28.42 12.33
N ARG A 204 1.82 27.48 11.43
CA ARG A 204 2.38 26.15 11.43
C ARG A 204 3.12 25.90 10.13
N PHE A 205 4.39 25.52 10.23
CA PHE A 205 5.20 25.05 9.14
C PHE A 205 5.32 23.52 9.22
N GLY A 206 5.09 22.82 8.13
CA GLY A 206 5.18 21.37 8.05
C GLY A 206 6.12 20.90 6.95
N PHE A 207 6.92 19.89 7.25
CA PHE A 207 7.71 19.14 6.28
C PHE A 207 7.41 17.65 6.43
N ASN A 208 6.94 17.01 5.37
CA ASN A 208 6.68 15.59 5.31
C ASN A 208 7.48 14.98 4.17
N ALA A 209 8.23 13.92 4.43
CA ALA A 209 9.01 13.19 3.44
C ALA A 209 8.75 11.69 3.55
N TRP A 210 8.35 11.07 2.44
CA TRP A 210 8.06 9.63 2.35
C TRP A 210 8.97 8.98 1.33
N TYR A 211 9.88 8.13 1.80
CA TYR A 211 10.73 7.29 0.99
C TYR A 211 10.18 5.87 0.87
N ILE A 212 10.22 5.33 -0.35
CA ILE A 212 9.77 3.97 -0.70
C ILE A 212 10.91 3.26 -1.41
N ASN A 213 11.19 2.03 -0.99
CA ASN A 213 12.06 1.08 -1.70
C ASN A 213 11.36 -0.28 -1.74
N SER A 214 10.83 -0.63 -2.89
CA SER A 214 10.06 -1.85 -3.13
C SER A 214 10.77 -2.73 -4.17
N ASN A 215 10.85 -4.02 -3.89
CA ASN A 215 11.37 -5.03 -4.81
C ASN A 215 10.45 -6.24 -4.79
N ARG A 216 9.75 -6.49 -5.88
CA ARG A 216 8.70 -7.49 -6.01
C ARG A 216 8.91 -8.36 -7.22
N GLU A 217 8.66 -9.65 -7.08
CA GLU A 217 8.54 -10.55 -8.21
C GLU A 217 7.17 -10.36 -8.87
N LEU A 218 7.15 -10.40 -10.19
CA LEU A 218 5.90 -10.28 -10.94
C LEU A 218 5.26 -11.67 -11.07
N PRO A 219 3.95 -11.80 -10.76
CA PRO A 219 3.24 -13.05 -10.93
C PRO A 219 3.33 -13.54 -12.37
N MET A 220 3.46 -14.84 -12.52
CA MET A 220 3.52 -15.51 -13.81
C MET A 220 2.31 -16.42 -13.99
N LEU A 221 1.92 -16.63 -15.24
CA LEU A 221 0.94 -17.66 -15.58
C LEU A 221 1.55 -19.04 -15.34
N THR A 222 0.74 -19.99 -14.86
CA THR A 222 1.17 -21.37 -14.60
C THR A 222 1.68 -22.06 -15.87
N THR A 223 1.19 -21.67 -17.04
CA THR A 223 1.64 -22.12 -18.35
C THR A 223 3.09 -21.74 -18.66
N ASP A 224 3.60 -20.66 -18.05
CA ASP A 224 4.94 -20.15 -18.30
C ASP A 224 6.01 -20.76 -17.40
N TYR A 225 5.61 -21.60 -16.44
CA TYR A 225 6.51 -22.24 -15.47
C TYR A 225 7.51 -23.23 -16.09
N GLY A 226 7.32 -23.63 -17.34
CA GLY A 226 8.28 -24.43 -18.10
C GLY A 226 9.49 -23.66 -18.64
N ASN A 227 9.43 -22.33 -18.60
CA ASN A 227 10.48 -21.46 -19.12
C ASN A 227 11.26 -20.79 -17.99
N GLU A 228 12.37 -21.39 -17.57
CA GLU A 228 13.17 -20.90 -16.43
C GLU A 228 13.66 -19.44 -16.56
N ARG A 229 13.71 -18.89 -17.77
CA ARG A 229 14.13 -17.50 -18.01
C ARG A 229 13.15 -16.49 -17.44
N ASN A 230 11.87 -16.84 -17.29
CA ASN A 230 10.81 -15.93 -16.88
C ASN A 230 10.71 -15.76 -15.35
N PHE A 231 11.30 -16.64 -14.54
CA PHE A 231 11.23 -16.57 -13.07
C PHE A 231 11.97 -15.38 -12.43
N LYS A 232 12.62 -14.54 -13.22
CA LYS A 232 13.40 -13.39 -12.73
C LYS A 232 12.72 -12.04 -12.98
N ASN A 233 11.48 -12.04 -13.46
CA ASN A 233 10.75 -10.79 -13.69
C ASN A 233 10.47 -10.11 -12.36
N ARG A 234 10.99 -8.89 -12.22
CA ARG A 234 10.89 -8.09 -10.99
C ARG A 234 10.50 -6.67 -11.29
N GLN A 235 9.68 -6.13 -10.43
CA GLN A 235 9.42 -4.70 -10.34
C GLN A 235 10.25 -4.12 -9.19
N ARG A 236 11.01 -3.06 -9.48
CA ARG A 236 11.73 -2.28 -8.47
C ARG A 236 11.22 -0.86 -8.52
N GLU A 237 10.94 -0.31 -7.35
CA GLU A 237 10.51 1.07 -7.19
C GLU A 237 11.37 1.74 -6.12
N GLN A 238 11.90 2.90 -6.44
CA GLN A 238 12.51 3.82 -5.48
C GLN A 238 11.87 5.18 -5.69
N THR A 239 11.21 5.68 -4.67
CA THR A 239 10.46 6.93 -4.76
C THR A 239 10.68 7.76 -3.50
N LEU A 240 10.91 9.05 -3.66
CA LEU A 240 10.88 10.04 -2.60
C LEU A 240 9.79 11.05 -2.91
N ARG A 241 8.89 11.24 -1.96
CA ARG A 241 7.82 12.24 -1.99
C ARG A 241 8.02 13.20 -0.85
N SER A 242 7.90 14.50 -1.10
CA SER A 242 8.00 15.50 -0.05
C SER A 242 6.95 16.59 -0.20
N VAL A 243 6.43 17.04 0.93
CA VAL A 243 5.44 18.10 1.02
C VAL A 243 5.91 19.13 2.03
N LEU A 244 5.89 20.38 1.63
CA LEU A 244 6.04 21.53 2.52
C LEU A 244 4.67 22.18 2.68
N SER A 245 4.27 22.47 3.90
CA SER A 245 3.02 23.16 4.21
C SER A 245 3.26 24.36 5.10
N TRP A 246 2.43 25.38 4.92
CA TRP A 246 2.32 26.51 5.79
C TRP A 246 0.85 26.80 6.02
N ASP A 247 0.43 26.72 7.28
CA ASP A 247 -0.92 27.01 7.72
C ASP A 247 -0.88 28.22 8.67
N HIS A 248 -1.71 29.21 8.40
CA HIS A 248 -1.88 30.37 9.27
C HIS A 248 -3.28 30.35 9.87
N ARG A 249 -3.36 30.30 11.20
CA ARG A 249 -4.63 30.44 11.94
C ARG A 249 -4.75 31.89 12.42
N ARG A 250 -5.74 32.57 11.90
CA ARG A 250 -6.10 33.91 12.39
C ARG A 250 -7.16 33.74 13.49
N ASP A 251 -6.85 34.22 14.69
CA ASP A 251 -7.85 34.28 15.76
C ASP A 251 -9.00 35.18 15.30
N GLY A 252 -10.22 34.64 15.21
CA GLY A 252 -11.42 35.44 15.00
C GLY A 252 -12.28 35.12 13.77
N TRP A 253 -12.32 33.88 13.25
CA TRP A 253 -13.36 33.41 12.31
C TRP A 253 -13.90 32.06 12.73
#